data_8828f2f7a07836a2207f4e3c0f2538b9
#
_entry.id   8828f2f7a07836a2207f4e3c0f2538b9
#
_cell.length_a   1.000
_cell.length_b   1.000
_cell.length_c   1.000
_cell.angle_alpha   90.00
_cell.angle_beta   90.00
_cell.angle_gamma   90.00
#
_symmetry.space_group_name_H-M   'P 1'
#
loop_
_entity.id
_entity.type
_entity.pdbx_description
1 polymer ?
#
loop_
_entity_poly.entity_id
_entity_poly.type
_entity_poly.pdbx_seq_one_letter_code
_entity_poly.pdbx_strand_id
1 'polypeptide(L)'
;MKFRMLTLDPVARIALGLVALLLSLLLVLDLVFGLIPDRADFARQLRQRTSESLAVQAAALLQEGDMATLQRILQQVRERTTDLRSVAVRHQSGAIAAQAGDHEKFWQPPEDGSSTLTQVRVPVLADGKDWGEIELTFKPVMPETLSEWLRYPPFIGLVTIGLGSFLGFYLYMRRVLEYLDPAKAIPDRVRTAFDTLSEGVVIIDKQG
;
A
#
# COMPACT_ATOMS: atom_id res chain seq x y z
N MET A 1 8.86 -24.10 -25.31
CA MET A 1 7.66 -23.23 -25.29
C MET A 1 8.10 -21.84 -25.75
N LYS A 2 7.93 -21.49 -27.04
CA LYS A 2 8.32 -20.16 -27.58
C LYS A 2 7.30 -19.14 -27.05
N PHE A 3 7.71 -18.27 -26.13
CA PHE A 3 6.95 -17.07 -25.80
C PHE A 3 6.81 -16.23 -27.09
N ARG A 4 5.63 -16.27 -27.66
CA ARG A 4 5.21 -15.36 -28.72
C ARG A 4 5.14 -13.99 -28.05
N MET A 5 6.22 -13.19 -28.16
CA MET A 5 6.20 -11.79 -27.74
C MET A 5 4.98 -11.16 -28.44
N LEU A 6 3.99 -10.76 -27.67
CA LEU A 6 2.92 -9.91 -28.17
C LEU A 6 3.61 -8.66 -28.75
N THR A 7 3.63 -8.55 -30.07
CA THR A 7 4.10 -7.34 -30.73
C THR A 7 3.07 -6.26 -30.45
N LEU A 8 3.27 -5.54 -29.33
CA LEU A 8 2.45 -4.39 -29.00
C LEU A 8 2.53 -3.40 -30.16
N ASP A 9 1.37 -2.89 -30.56
CA ASP A 9 1.25 -1.78 -31.49
C ASP A 9 2.19 -0.62 -31.07
N PRO A 10 2.88 0.05 -32.02
CA PRO A 10 3.76 1.19 -31.71
C PRO A 10 3.11 2.24 -30.79
N VAL A 11 1.82 2.51 -30.98
CA VAL A 11 1.05 3.43 -30.14
C VAL A 11 0.97 2.94 -28.70
N ALA A 12 0.71 1.65 -28.52
CA ALA A 12 0.64 1.05 -27.19
C ALA A 12 2.00 1.07 -26.47
N ARG A 13 3.11 0.91 -27.20
CA ARG A 13 4.47 1.03 -26.63
C ARG A 13 4.77 2.43 -26.13
N ILE A 14 4.41 3.45 -26.90
CA ILE A 14 4.60 4.85 -26.51
C ILE A 14 3.71 5.16 -25.30
N ALA A 15 2.44 4.77 -25.32
CA ALA A 15 1.52 4.96 -24.20
C ALA A 15 2.04 4.30 -22.92
N LEU A 16 2.58 3.07 -23.01
CA LEU A 16 3.17 2.36 -21.88
C LEU A 16 4.40 3.09 -21.31
N GLY A 17 5.27 3.63 -22.18
CA GLY A 17 6.40 4.45 -21.79
C GLY A 17 5.99 5.72 -21.02
N LEU A 18 4.95 6.41 -21.51
CA LEU A 18 4.39 7.59 -20.84
C LEU A 18 3.78 7.26 -19.48
N VAL A 19 3.09 6.12 -19.36
CA VAL A 19 2.57 5.64 -18.07
C VAL A 19 3.71 5.33 -17.10
N ALA A 20 4.76 4.63 -17.55
CA ALA A 20 5.92 4.34 -16.73
C ALA A 20 6.59 5.62 -16.22
N LEU A 21 6.72 6.63 -17.06
CA LEU A 21 7.27 7.93 -16.68
C LEU A 21 6.38 8.64 -15.67
N LEU A 22 5.05 8.64 -15.88
CA LEU A 22 4.10 9.22 -14.94
C LEU A 22 4.17 8.55 -13.56
N LEU A 23 4.16 7.22 -13.52
CA LEU A 23 4.24 6.47 -12.27
C LEU A 23 5.59 6.69 -11.57
N SER A 24 6.70 6.75 -12.32
CA SER A 24 8.01 7.08 -11.76
C SER A 24 8.03 8.49 -11.16
N LEU A 25 7.42 9.46 -11.84
CA LEU A 25 7.31 10.84 -11.31
C LEU A 25 6.48 10.87 -10.04
N LEU A 26 5.35 10.16 -9.99
CA LEU A 26 4.51 10.08 -8.79
C LEU A 26 5.27 9.46 -7.61
N LEU A 27 6.05 8.39 -7.86
CA LEU A 27 6.88 7.78 -6.82
C LEU A 27 7.97 8.73 -6.30
N VAL A 28 8.61 9.50 -7.19
CA VAL A 28 9.61 10.49 -6.78
C VAL A 28 8.95 11.61 -5.96
N LEU A 29 7.80 12.09 -6.38
CA LEU A 29 7.04 13.10 -5.64
C LEU A 29 6.61 12.57 -4.27
N ASP A 30 6.18 11.33 -4.18
CA ASP A 30 5.85 10.70 -2.92
C ASP A 30 7.06 10.61 -1.99
N LEU A 31 8.22 10.17 -2.51
CA LEU A 31 9.46 10.09 -1.77
C LEU A 31 9.93 11.46 -1.23
N VAL A 32 9.75 12.53 -2.02
CA VAL A 32 10.23 13.89 -1.65
C VAL A 32 9.24 14.60 -0.73
N PHE A 33 7.95 14.47 -0.99
CA PHE A 33 6.90 15.24 -0.30
C PHE A 33 6.10 14.43 0.71
N GLY A 34 6.28 13.10 0.77
CA GLY A 34 5.51 12.23 1.66
C GLY A 34 4.00 12.31 1.40
N LEU A 35 3.60 12.30 0.12
CA LEU A 35 2.20 12.47 -0.27
C LEU A 35 1.31 11.33 0.23
N ILE A 36 1.87 10.12 0.33
CA ILE A 36 1.21 8.95 0.89
C ILE A 36 1.60 8.85 2.38
N PRO A 37 0.68 9.09 3.33
CA PRO A 37 0.99 8.97 4.75
C PRO A 37 1.58 7.61 5.09
N ASP A 38 2.68 7.60 5.84
CA ASP A 38 3.25 6.35 6.33
C ASP A 38 2.28 5.70 7.34
N ARG A 39 1.55 4.72 6.82
CA ARG A 39 0.56 3.97 7.61
C ARG A 39 1.21 3.20 8.75
N ALA A 40 2.46 2.79 8.58
CA ALA A 40 3.18 2.06 9.62
C ALA A 40 3.50 2.98 10.80
N ASP A 41 3.98 4.20 10.55
CA ASP A 41 4.25 5.17 11.60
C ASP A 41 2.97 5.65 12.29
N PHE A 42 1.92 5.91 11.53
CA PHE A 42 0.62 6.25 12.11
C PHE A 42 0.07 5.11 13.00
N ALA A 43 0.11 3.88 12.49
CA ALA A 43 -0.31 2.70 13.25
C ALA A 43 0.55 2.51 14.52
N ARG A 44 1.87 2.72 14.42
CA ARG A 44 2.79 2.63 15.58
C ARG A 44 2.39 3.62 16.68
N GLN A 45 2.20 4.88 16.34
CA GLN A 45 1.81 5.91 17.30
C GLN A 45 0.44 5.64 17.93
N LEU A 46 -0.55 5.23 17.12
CA LEU A 46 -1.87 4.91 17.62
C LEU A 46 -1.85 3.69 18.56
N ARG A 47 -1.16 2.63 18.17
CA ARG A 47 -1.01 1.40 18.96
C ARG A 47 -0.28 1.66 20.27
N GLN A 48 0.78 2.45 20.24
CA GLN A 48 1.53 2.83 21.43
C GLN A 48 0.65 3.61 22.40
N ARG A 49 -0.05 4.65 21.98
CA ARG A 49 -0.97 5.44 22.82
C ARG A 49 -2.09 4.59 23.42
N THR A 50 -2.68 3.70 22.62
CA THR A 50 -3.72 2.79 23.09
C THR A 50 -3.18 1.84 24.15
N SER A 51 -1.99 1.29 23.92
CA SER A 51 -1.34 0.36 24.86
C SER A 51 -0.95 1.04 26.16
N GLU A 52 -0.41 2.25 26.11
CA GLU A 52 -0.09 3.07 27.30
C GLU A 52 -1.33 3.40 28.11
N SER A 53 -2.42 3.83 27.44
CA SER A 53 -3.70 4.09 28.12
C SER A 53 -4.26 2.85 28.79
N LEU A 54 -4.14 1.69 28.14
CA LEU A 54 -4.61 0.43 28.68
C LEU A 54 -3.73 -0.04 29.86
N ALA A 55 -2.43 0.21 29.80
CA ALA A 55 -1.52 -0.09 30.89
C ALA A 55 -1.84 0.71 32.17
N VAL A 56 -2.17 1.99 32.03
CA VAL A 56 -2.60 2.84 33.16
C VAL A 56 -3.92 2.34 33.76
N GLN A 57 -4.90 1.95 32.92
CA GLN A 57 -6.15 1.38 33.41
C GLN A 57 -5.95 0.03 34.12
N ALA A 58 -5.09 -0.83 33.54
CA ALA A 58 -4.74 -2.09 34.14
C ALA A 58 -4.07 -1.90 35.50
N ALA A 59 -3.14 -0.94 35.63
CA ALA A 59 -2.47 -0.61 36.88
C ALA A 59 -3.45 -0.25 37.98
N ALA A 60 -4.43 0.59 37.70
CA ALA A 60 -5.47 1.00 38.68
C ALA A 60 -6.28 -0.20 39.16
N LEU A 61 -6.71 -1.08 38.26
CA LEU A 61 -7.50 -2.25 38.61
C LEU A 61 -6.69 -3.31 39.37
N LEU A 62 -5.40 -3.42 39.08
CA LEU A 62 -4.49 -4.31 39.79
C LEU A 62 -4.27 -3.83 41.25
N GLN A 63 -4.19 -2.51 41.48
CA GLN A 63 -4.12 -1.92 42.82
C GLN A 63 -5.39 -2.19 43.62
N GLU A 64 -6.55 -2.15 43.00
CA GLU A 64 -7.83 -2.47 43.61
C GLU A 64 -8.08 -3.98 43.78
N GLY A 65 -7.27 -4.82 43.14
CA GLY A 65 -7.42 -6.28 43.12
C GLY A 65 -8.60 -6.78 42.27
N ASP A 66 -9.19 -5.91 41.42
CA ASP A 66 -10.39 -6.24 40.64
C ASP A 66 -9.99 -6.93 39.31
N MET A 67 -9.56 -8.19 39.42
CA MET A 67 -9.21 -9.03 38.26
C MET A 67 -10.40 -9.31 37.35
N ALA A 68 -11.63 -9.32 37.86
CA ALA A 68 -12.81 -9.60 37.06
C ALA A 68 -13.12 -8.44 36.11
N THR A 69 -13.00 -7.19 36.60
CA THR A 69 -13.14 -6.01 35.75
C THR A 69 -11.99 -5.88 34.75
N LEU A 70 -10.75 -6.17 35.14
CA LEU A 70 -9.61 -6.19 34.25
C LEU A 70 -9.85 -7.17 33.09
N GLN A 71 -10.23 -8.41 33.37
CA GLN A 71 -10.53 -9.41 32.36
C GLN A 71 -11.62 -8.95 31.39
N ARG A 72 -12.69 -8.33 31.91
CA ARG A 72 -13.79 -7.80 31.09
C ARG A 72 -13.34 -6.65 30.19
N ILE A 73 -12.52 -5.74 30.70
CA ILE A 73 -11.98 -4.62 29.91
C ILE A 73 -11.10 -5.13 28.78
N LEU A 74 -10.19 -6.07 29.05
CA LEU A 74 -9.34 -6.65 28.00
C LEU A 74 -10.18 -7.29 26.89
N GLN A 75 -11.24 -8.00 27.28
CA GLN A 75 -12.13 -8.63 26.30
C GLN A 75 -12.88 -7.58 25.47
N GLN A 76 -13.42 -6.55 26.09
CA GLN A 76 -14.11 -5.45 25.40
C GLN A 76 -13.17 -4.68 24.45
N VAL A 77 -11.93 -4.40 24.88
CA VAL A 77 -10.94 -3.74 24.05
C VAL A 77 -10.61 -4.58 22.82
N ARG A 78 -10.41 -5.89 23.01
CA ARG A 78 -10.16 -6.81 21.89
C ARG A 78 -11.33 -6.85 20.90
N GLU A 79 -12.57 -6.88 21.39
CA GLU A 79 -13.77 -6.93 20.53
C GLU A 79 -13.98 -5.63 19.73
N ARG A 80 -13.65 -4.48 20.33
CA ARG A 80 -13.81 -3.16 19.69
C ARG A 80 -12.65 -2.77 18.76
N THR A 81 -11.48 -3.36 18.97
CA THR A 81 -10.26 -3.03 18.21
C THR A 81 -10.03 -4.10 17.14
N THR A 82 -10.44 -3.81 15.92
CA THR A 82 -10.48 -4.79 14.81
C THR A 82 -9.12 -5.34 14.40
N ASP A 83 -8.04 -4.61 14.67
CA ASP A 83 -6.66 -5.02 14.37
C ASP A 83 -5.94 -5.65 15.58
N LEU A 84 -6.55 -5.68 16.77
CA LEU A 84 -6.01 -6.36 17.94
C LEU A 84 -6.30 -7.86 17.89
N ARG A 85 -5.26 -8.68 17.84
CA ARG A 85 -5.38 -10.15 17.86
C ARG A 85 -5.56 -10.69 19.27
N SER A 86 -4.71 -10.24 20.18
CA SER A 86 -4.72 -10.66 21.57
C SER A 86 -4.11 -9.59 22.47
N VAL A 87 -4.46 -9.65 23.75
CA VAL A 87 -3.89 -8.81 24.80
C VAL A 87 -3.77 -9.65 26.07
N ALA A 88 -2.69 -9.47 26.79
CA ALA A 88 -2.49 -10.10 28.11
C ALA A 88 -1.82 -9.13 29.09
N VAL A 89 -2.09 -9.33 30.36
CA VAL A 89 -1.36 -8.69 31.45
C VAL A 89 -0.55 -9.78 32.14
N ARG A 90 0.79 -9.64 32.06
CA ARG A 90 1.74 -10.60 32.61
C ARG A 90 2.41 -10.03 33.84
N HIS A 91 2.40 -10.79 34.91
CA HIS A 91 3.15 -10.48 36.12
C HIS A 91 4.66 -10.71 35.92
N GLN A 92 5.51 -10.05 36.72
CA GLN A 92 6.96 -10.24 36.69
C GLN A 92 7.42 -11.70 36.86
N SER A 93 6.63 -12.53 37.54
CA SER A 93 6.90 -13.98 37.66
C SER A 93 6.71 -14.75 36.35
N GLY A 94 6.28 -14.11 35.28
CA GLY A 94 5.95 -14.73 34.00
C GLY A 94 4.51 -15.25 33.89
N ALA A 95 3.74 -15.25 34.98
CA ALA A 95 2.35 -15.70 34.98
C ALA A 95 1.42 -14.69 34.29
N ILE A 96 0.49 -15.16 33.46
CA ILE A 96 -0.56 -14.34 32.87
C ILE A 96 -1.66 -14.16 33.92
N ALA A 97 -1.94 -12.92 34.29
CA ALA A 97 -2.99 -12.57 35.25
C ALA A 97 -4.36 -12.43 34.59
N ALA A 98 -4.41 -11.83 33.40
CA ALA A 98 -5.62 -11.69 32.60
C ALA A 98 -5.27 -11.68 31.11
N GLN A 99 -6.12 -12.22 30.24
CA GLN A 99 -5.90 -12.21 28.80
C GLN A 99 -7.19 -12.20 27.99
N ALA A 100 -7.12 -11.69 26.77
CA ALA A 100 -8.20 -11.81 25.80
C ALA A 100 -7.61 -12.22 24.43
N GLY A 101 -8.22 -13.25 23.81
CA GLY A 101 -7.71 -13.90 22.61
C GLY A 101 -6.68 -14.99 22.93
N ASP A 102 -6.24 -15.69 21.87
CA ASP A 102 -5.22 -16.76 21.97
C ASP A 102 -3.82 -16.15 22.10
N HIS A 103 -3.52 -15.56 23.26
CA HIS A 103 -2.32 -14.74 23.41
C HIS A 103 -1.04 -15.56 23.22
N GLU A 104 -0.94 -16.73 23.82
CA GLU A 104 0.22 -17.62 23.69
C GLU A 104 0.52 -18.03 22.23
N LYS A 105 -0.52 -18.14 21.41
CA LYS A 105 -0.38 -18.46 20.00
C LYS A 105 0.19 -17.32 19.16
N PHE A 106 -0.17 -16.08 19.49
CA PHE A 106 0.15 -14.91 18.68
C PHE A 106 1.32 -14.09 19.22
N TRP A 107 1.65 -14.25 20.51
CA TRP A 107 2.72 -13.52 21.15
C TRP A 107 4.08 -14.15 20.80
N GLN A 108 4.88 -13.40 20.06
CA GLN A 108 6.23 -13.75 19.66
C GLN A 108 7.13 -12.53 19.88
N PRO A 109 7.54 -12.28 21.14
CA PRO A 109 8.31 -11.09 21.46
C PRO A 109 9.67 -11.14 20.75
N PRO A 110 10.18 -9.99 20.29
CA PRO A 110 11.55 -9.88 19.81
C PRO A 110 12.56 -10.29 20.91
N GLU A 111 13.69 -10.86 20.50
CA GLU A 111 14.75 -11.32 21.43
C GLU A 111 15.32 -10.18 22.27
N ASP A 112 15.33 -8.94 21.74
CA ASP A 112 15.80 -7.73 22.42
C ASP A 112 14.77 -7.11 23.36
N GLY A 113 13.56 -7.67 23.45
CA GLY A 113 12.47 -7.16 24.29
C GLY A 113 11.86 -5.85 23.81
N SER A 114 12.21 -5.36 22.61
CA SER A 114 11.65 -4.14 22.05
C SER A 114 10.21 -4.32 21.57
N SER A 115 9.45 -3.22 21.49
CA SER A 115 8.14 -3.20 20.87
C SER A 115 8.27 -3.09 19.34
N THR A 116 7.50 -3.88 18.61
CA THR A 116 7.41 -3.81 17.15
C THR A 116 6.06 -3.26 16.71
N LEU A 117 5.83 -3.17 15.39
CA LEU A 117 4.52 -2.80 14.85
C LEU A 117 3.40 -3.78 15.22
N THR A 118 3.73 -5.05 15.38
CA THR A 118 2.74 -6.11 15.66
C THR A 118 2.74 -6.59 17.10
N GLN A 119 3.81 -6.31 17.84
CA GLN A 119 4.02 -6.78 19.21
C GLN A 119 4.37 -5.57 20.08
N VAL A 120 3.45 -5.15 20.93
CA VAL A 120 3.67 -3.99 21.81
C VAL A 120 3.68 -4.44 23.24
N ARG A 121 4.71 -4.00 23.98
CA ARG A 121 4.92 -4.27 25.38
C ARG A 121 4.97 -2.94 26.13
N VAL A 122 4.21 -2.81 27.20
CA VAL A 122 4.20 -1.62 28.05
C VAL A 122 4.28 -2.04 29.52
N PRO A 123 5.22 -1.49 30.32
CA PRO A 123 5.30 -1.80 31.72
C PRO A 123 4.05 -1.31 32.48
N VAL A 124 3.61 -2.07 33.46
CA VAL A 124 2.50 -1.77 34.33
C VAL A 124 3.04 -1.49 35.73
N LEU A 125 2.90 -0.26 36.17
CA LEU A 125 3.37 0.19 37.50
C LEU A 125 2.19 0.24 38.45
N ALA A 126 2.19 -0.59 39.48
CA ALA A 126 1.22 -0.58 40.56
C ALA A 126 1.90 -0.12 41.86
N ASP A 127 1.36 0.89 42.56
CA ASP A 127 1.95 1.49 43.77
C ASP A 127 3.39 1.97 43.59
N GLY A 128 3.73 2.48 42.40
CA GLY A 128 5.07 2.94 42.08
C GLY A 128 6.10 1.82 41.95
N LYS A 129 5.68 0.56 41.98
CA LYS A 129 6.53 -0.63 41.74
C LYS A 129 6.19 -1.24 40.41
N ASP A 130 7.19 -1.81 39.78
CA ASP A 130 6.99 -2.61 38.57
C ASP A 130 6.20 -3.87 38.94
N TRP A 131 4.96 -3.96 38.48
CA TRP A 131 4.10 -5.11 38.71
C TRP A 131 4.28 -6.18 37.63
N GLY A 132 4.59 -5.73 36.42
CA GLY A 132 4.72 -6.57 35.25
C GLY A 132 4.49 -5.77 33.95
N GLU A 133 3.89 -6.38 32.97
CA GLU A 133 3.72 -5.76 31.68
C GLU A 133 2.38 -6.12 31.01
N ILE A 134 1.89 -5.22 30.17
CA ILE A 134 0.80 -5.50 29.27
C ILE A 134 1.37 -5.77 27.88
N GLU A 135 0.95 -6.89 27.31
CA GLU A 135 1.40 -7.42 26.02
C GLU A 135 0.24 -7.35 25.03
N LEU A 136 0.43 -6.70 23.89
CA LEU A 136 -0.57 -6.59 22.84
C LEU A 136 -0.03 -7.10 21.54
N THR A 137 -0.83 -7.92 20.84
CA THR A 137 -0.51 -8.41 19.51
C THR A 137 -1.50 -7.87 18.50
N PHE A 138 -1.00 -7.18 17.49
CA PHE A 138 -1.78 -6.58 16.42
C PHE A 138 -1.62 -7.33 15.10
N LYS A 139 -2.59 -7.14 14.21
CA LYS A 139 -2.48 -7.61 12.82
C LYS A 139 -1.41 -6.79 12.09
N PRO A 140 -0.69 -7.39 11.11
CA PRO A 140 0.23 -6.66 10.26
C PRO A 140 -0.47 -5.49 9.55
N VAL A 141 0.26 -4.39 9.37
CA VAL A 141 -0.25 -3.22 8.65
C VAL A 141 -0.19 -3.44 7.14
N MET A 142 0.80 -4.22 6.70
CA MET A 142 0.95 -4.57 5.29
C MET A 142 0.25 -5.90 4.98
N PRO A 143 -0.32 -6.03 3.77
CA PRO A 143 -0.91 -7.27 3.32
C PRO A 143 0.10 -8.42 3.29
N GLU A 144 -0.26 -9.58 3.82
CA GLU A 144 0.57 -10.80 3.79
C GLU A 144 0.21 -11.71 2.60
N THR A 145 -1.04 -11.60 2.10
CA THR A 145 -1.54 -12.45 1.02
C THR A 145 -1.85 -11.66 -0.24
N LEU A 146 -1.80 -12.33 -1.40
CA LEU A 146 -2.14 -11.72 -2.69
C LEU A 146 -3.58 -11.15 -2.70
N SER A 147 -4.51 -11.85 -2.06
CA SER A 147 -5.91 -11.39 -1.96
C SER A 147 -6.06 -10.10 -1.14
N GLU A 148 -5.21 -9.89 -0.14
CA GLU A 148 -5.17 -8.66 0.64
C GLU A 148 -4.52 -7.52 -0.16
N TRP A 149 -3.47 -7.81 -0.93
CA TRP A 149 -2.86 -6.85 -1.84
C TRP A 149 -3.85 -6.31 -2.86
N LEU A 150 -4.68 -7.17 -3.46
CA LEU A 150 -5.71 -6.77 -4.41
C LEU A 150 -6.82 -5.89 -3.78
N ARG A 151 -6.97 -5.93 -2.46
CA ARG A 151 -7.90 -5.07 -1.71
C ARG A 151 -7.23 -3.88 -1.04
N TYR A 152 -5.91 -3.79 -1.14
CA TYR A 152 -5.13 -2.73 -0.50
C TYR A 152 -5.32 -1.40 -1.24
N PRO A 153 -5.89 -0.36 -0.60
CA PRO A 153 -6.27 0.88 -1.28
C PRO A 153 -5.15 1.56 -2.07
N PRO A 154 -3.89 1.66 -1.57
CA PRO A 154 -2.81 2.23 -2.36
C PRO A 154 -2.50 1.44 -3.63
N PHE A 155 -2.58 0.11 -3.58
CA PHE A 155 -2.38 -0.75 -4.75
C PHE A 155 -3.49 -0.56 -5.79
N ILE A 156 -4.76 -0.54 -5.34
CA ILE A 156 -5.91 -0.27 -6.21
C ILE A 156 -5.75 1.12 -6.86
N GLY A 157 -5.36 2.12 -6.09
CA GLY A 157 -5.10 3.47 -6.60
C GLY A 157 -4.05 3.49 -7.70
N LEU A 158 -2.90 2.83 -7.47
CA LEU A 158 -1.81 2.73 -8.46
C LEU A 158 -2.27 2.05 -9.75
N VAL A 159 -2.98 0.92 -9.62
CA VAL A 159 -3.52 0.18 -10.78
C VAL A 159 -4.54 1.03 -11.54
N THR A 160 -5.44 1.73 -10.84
CA THR A 160 -6.45 2.59 -11.46
C THR A 160 -5.82 3.76 -12.20
N ILE A 161 -4.83 4.44 -11.60
CA ILE A 161 -4.08 5.52 -12.24
C ILE A 161 -3.32 4.97 -13.45
N GLY A 162 -2.65 3.83 -13.33
CA GLY A 162 -1.91 3.20 -14.42
C GLY A 162 -2.80 2.86 -15.61
N LEU A 163 -3.92 2.19 -15.38
CA LEU A 163 -4.87 1.81 -16.45
C LEU A 163 -5.56 3.03 -17.07
N GLY A 164 -6.00 3.97 -16.24
CA GLY A 164 -6.63 5.21 -16.71
C GLY A 164 -5.69 6.06 -17.57
N SER A 165 -4.45 6.22 -17.11
CA SER A 165 -3.41 6.93 -17.86
C SER A 165 -3.05 6.20 -19.15
N PHE A 166 -2.94 4.87 -19.13
CA PHE A 166 -2.69 4.08 -20.33
C PHE A 166 -3.79 4.29 -21.38
N LEU A 167 -5.05 4.17 -20.97
CA LEU A 167 -6.19 4.39 -21.88
C LEU A 167 -6.19 5.81 -22.44
N GLY A 168 -5.97 6.81 -21.59
CA GLY A 168 -5.91 8.22 -22.00
C GLY A 168 -4.77 8.48 -23.00
N PHE A 169 -3.55 8.06 -22.70
CA PHE A 169 -2.41 8.22 -23.59
C PHE A 169 -2.58 7.44 -24.90
N TYR A 170 -3.10 6.21 -24.83
CA TYR A 170 -3.35 5.39 -26.02
C TYR A 170 -4.35 6.06 -26.96
N LEU A 171 -5.50 6.52 -26.46
CA LEU A 171 -6.52 7.21 -27.26
C LEU A 171 -6.00 8.54 -27.82
N TYR A 172 -5.28 9.30 -26.99
CA TYR A 172 -4.66 10.56 -27.42
C TYR A 172 -3.64 10.34 -28.54
N MET A 173 -2.68 9.41 -28.34
CA MET A 173 -1.66 9.11 -29.33
C MET A 173 -2.25 8.56 -30.64
N ARG A 174 -3.23 7.67 -30.55
CA ARG A 174 -3.93 7.18 -31.72
C ARG A 174 -4.53 8.34 -32.53
N ARG A 175 -5.20 9.27 -31.85
CA ARG A 175 -5.80 10.42 -32.50
C ARG A 175 -4.74 11.36 -33.11
N VAL A 176 -3.66 11.64 -32.40
CA VAL A 176 -2.58 12.50 -32.90
C VAL A 176 -1.92 11.89 -34.14
N LEU A 177 -1.64 10.59 -34.13
CA LEU A 177 -1.03 9.91 -35.29
C LEU A 177 -1.97 9.87 -36.51
N GLU A 178 -3.28 9.79 -36.31
CA GLU A 178 -4.26 9.92 -37.39
C GLU A 178 -4.24 11.32 -38.06
N TYR A 179 -3.94 12.38 -37.30
CA TYR A 179 -3.79 13.74 -37.84
C TYR A 179 -2.43 13.95 -38.53
N LEU A 180 -1.40 13.24 -38.09
CA LEU A 180 -0.04 13.35 -38.62
C LEU A 180 0.23 12.40 -39.81
N ASP A 181 -0.76 11.62 -40.25
CA ASP A 181 -0.63 10.70 -41.36
C ASP A 181 -0.36 11.49 -42.68
N PRO A 182 0.87 11.43 -43.23
CA PRO A 182 1.24 12.20 -44.38
C PRO A 182 0.42 11.80 -45.63
N ALA A 183 -0.14 10.59 -45.67
CA ALA A 183 -1.02 10.16 -46.76
C ALA A 183 -2.33 10.95 -46.84
N LYS A 184 -2.77 11.56 -45.71
CA LYS A 184 -3.95 12.46 -45.68
C LYS A 184 -3.60 13.94 -45.93
N ALA A 185 -2.34 14.30 -45.86
CA ALA A 185 -1.86 15.66 -46.02
C ALA A 185 -1.73 16.10 -47.52
N ILE A 186 -1.77 15.16 -48.45
CA ILE A 186 -1.75 15.46 -49.87
C ILE A 186 -3.19 15.76 -50.29
N PRO A 187 -3.54 17.05 -50.58
CA PRO A 187 -4.88 17.38 -51.09
C PRO A 187 -5.15 16.56 -52.35
N ASP A 188 -6.40 16.04 -52.49
CA ASP A 188 -6.81 15.27 -53.66
C ASP A 188 -6.51 15.99 -54.99
N ARG A 189 -6.53 17.32 -54.95
CA ARG A 189 -6.16 18.17 -56.08
C ARG A 189 -4.69 18.00 -56.55
N VAL A 190 -3.79 17.79 -55.58
CA VAL A 190 -2.35 17.55 -55.91
C VAL A 190 -2.18 16.16 -56.45
N ARG A 191 -2.88 15.18 -55.90
CA ARG A 191 -2.87 13.80 -56.40
C ARG A 191 -3.40 13.69 -57.81
N THR A 192 -4.54 14.36 -58.08
CA THR A 192 -5.12 14.44 -59.41
C THR A 192 -4.19 15.16 -60.39
N ALA A 193 -3.48 16.22 -59.96
CA ALA A 193 -2.50 16.92 -60.79
C ALA A 193 -1.32 16.03 -61.15
N PHE A 194 -0.84 15.18 -60.23
CA PHE A 194 0.22 14.20 -60.54
C PHE A 194 -0.27 13.05 -61.44
N ASP A 195 -1.52 12.61 -61.26
CA ASP A 195 -2.12 11.56 -62.10
C ASP A 195 -2.44 12.03 -63.51
N THR A 196 -2.55 13.35 -63.75
CA THR A 196 -2.79 13.95 -65.05
C THR A 196 -1.50 14.34 -65.81
N LEU A 197 -0.35 14.32 -65.15
CA LEU A 197 0.93 14.50 -65.78
C LEU A 197 1.31 13.20 -66.55
N SER A 198 1.27 13.26 -67.87
CA SER A 198 1.65 12.11 -68.76
C SER A 198 3.13 11.80 -68.76
N GLU A 199 3.94 12.51 -68.00
CA GLU A 199 5.37 12.24 -67.79
C GLU A 199 5.58 11.68 -66.40
N GLY A 200 6.18 10.49 -66.29
CA GLY A 200 6.49 9.84 -65.00
C GLY A 200 7.48 10.67 -64.20
N VAL A 201 7.03 11.16 -63.02
CA VAL A 201 7.91 11.82 -62.05
C VAL A 201 8.50 10.76 -61.13
N VAL A 202 9.80 10.58 -61.17
CA VAL A 202 10.54 9.71 -60.23
C VAL A 202 11.05 10.61 -59.11
N ILE A 203 10.55 10.41 -57.91
CA ILE A 203 11.06 11.06 -56.67
C ILE A 203 12.12 10.13 -56.09
N ILE A 204 13.38 10.56 -56.12
CA ILE A 204 14.50 9.81 -55.53
C ILE A 204 14.80 10.43 -54.16
N ASP A 205 14.73 9.65 -53.12
CA ASP A 205 15.20 10.04 -51.79
C ASP A 205 16.74 10.05 -51.73
N LYS A 206 17.31 10.86 -50.83
CA LYS A 206 18.77 11.04 -50.68
C LYS A 206 19.54 9.76 -50.33
N GLN A 207 18.87 8.64 -50.19
CA GLN A 207 19.50 7.33 -49.90
C GLN A 207 19.50 6.36 -51.10
N GLY A 208 19.12 6.77 -52.31
CA GLY A 208 19.21 6.02 -53.58
C GLY A 208 18.06 5.09 -53.83
#